data_7648c1175bd46b9e4535124b69a2da89
#
_entry.id   7648c1175bd46b9e4535124b69a2da89
#
_cell.length_a   1.000
_cell.length_b   1.000
_cell.length_c   1.000
_cell.angle_alpha   90.00
_cell.angle_beta   90.00
_cell.angle_gamma   90.00
#
_symmetry.space_group_name_H-M   'P 1'
#
loop_
_entity.id
_entity.type
_entity.pdbx_description
1 polymer ?
#
loop_
_entity_poly.entity_id
_entity_poly.type
_entity_poly.pdbx_seq_one_letter_code
_entity_poly.pdbx_strand_id
1 'polypeptide(L)'
;SPGGNQLLSSSIPYNSSNIGKRLIREFNDIPHGTYYWAVQAVDGSGNTSEWSQEDTLFIARLVASTQSLPGVYYSSAGWADYSEDGIPDLALTGITFSGASITTLFENSGGLLSQDLTQNIDAVFGGHLSWVDYTNDGHLDLTMNGFKILNFGGVFSTSFYKWEDGYYVPDLASEIHTDENYDGIGDYWVNGGVNGHHWGDYDNDGDLDYVQGGFDNYYARHLDIFYNDNGVMRLDT
;
A
#
# COMPACT_ATOMS: atom_id res chain seq x y z
N SER A 1 25.10 32.95 -2.22
CA SER A 1 25.48 31.70 -2.89
C SER A 1 25.51 30.59 -1.86
N PRO A 2 24.76 29.52 -2.06
CA PRO A 2 24.87 28.33 -1.20
C PRO A 2 26.31 27.85 -1.25
N GLY A 3 26.93 27.65 -0.10
CA GLY A 3 28.35 27.28 0.04
C GLY A 3 28.68 25.81 -0.26
N GLY A 4 27.94 25.17 -1.14
CA GLY A 4 28.14 23.79 -1.55
C GLY A 4 28.89 23.67 -2.88
N ASN A 5 29.62 22.58 -3.07
CA ASN A 5 30.19 22.25 -4.37
C ASN A 5 29.06 22.08 -5.39
N GLN A 6 29.14 22.83 -6.48
CA GLN A 6 28.19 22.71 -7.58
C GLN A 6 28.43 21.38 -8.30
N LEU A 7 27.58 20.39 -8.05
CA LEU A 7 27.70 19.05 -8.64
C LEU A 7 27.20 19.02 -10.09
N LEU A 8 26.18 19.80 -10.38
CA LEU A 8 25.54 19.85 -11.69
C LEU A 8 25.22 21.30 -12.04
N SER A 9 25.72 21.78 -13.16
CA SER A 9 25.26 23.02 -13.74
C SER A 9 24.87 22.77 -15.19
N SER A 10 23.74 23.27 -15.60
CA SER A 10 23.35 23.24 -17.01
C SER A 10 22.73 24.58 -17.39
N SER A 11 23.23 25.18 -18.44
CA SER A 11 22.55 26.27 -19.14
C SER A 11 21.77 25.67 -20.29
N ILE A 12 20.50 26.03 -20.42
CA ILE A 12 19.73 25.76 -21.63
C ILE A 12 19.95 27.02 -22.50
N PRO A 13 20.63 26.88 -23.65
CA PRO A 13 20.83 28.05 -24.53
C PRO A 13 19.49 28.63 -24.95
N TYR A 14 19.35 29.93 -24.84
CA TYR A 14 18.22 30.62 -25.41
C TYR A 14 18.26 30.49 -26.95
N ASN A 15 17.16 30.01 -27.51
CA ASN A 15 16.87 30.20 -28.93
C ASN A 15 15.39 30.57 -29.09
N SER A 16 15.09 31.32 -30.16
CA SER A 16 13.74 31.80 -30.44
C SER A 16 12.70 30.66 -30.63
N SER A 17 13.14 29.41 -30.81
CA SER A 17 12.28 28.26 -30.96
C SER A 17 11.78 27.69 -29.62
N ASN A 18 12.30 28.17 -28.49
CA ASN A 18 11.90 27.67 -27.14
C ASN A 18 10.73 28.46 -26.55
N ILE A 19 10.24 29.49 -27.22
CA ILE A 19 9.08 30.27 -26.75
C ILE A 19 7.84 29.38 -26.76
N GLY A 20 7.23 29.19 -25.58
CA GLY A 20 6.03 28.37 -25.37
C GLY A 20 6.26 26.88 -25.27
N LYS A 21 7.50 26.38 -25.26
CA LYS A 21 7.83 24.98 -25.02
C LYS A 21 8.11 24.76 -23.54
N ARG A 22 7.64 23.60 -23.02
CA ARG A 22 8.01 23.16 -21.70
C ARG A 22 9.49 22.82 -21.68
N LEU A 23 10.26 23.52 -20.84
CA LEU A 23 11.68 23.24 -20.65
C LEU A 23 11.80 22.12 -19.60
N ILE A 24 12.33 20.98 -20.03
CA ILE A 24 12.63 19.86 -19.16
C ILE A 24 14.13 19.62 -19.25
N ARG A 25 14.75 19.42 -18.11
CA ARG A 25 16.13 18.96 -18.01
C ARG A 25 16.17 17.66 -17.24
N GLU A 26 16.72 16.63 -17.83
CA GLU A 26 16.95 15.35 -17.21
C GLU A 26 18.41 15.24 -16.78
N PHE A 27 18.62 14.73 -15.59
CA PHE A 27 19.91 14.38 -15.06
C PHE A 27 19.90 12.89 -14.77
N ASN A 28 20.82 12.16 -15.38
CA ASN A 28 21.01 10.74 -15.17
C ASN A 28 22.16 10.50 -14.18
N ASP A 29 22.13 9.37 -13.50
CA ASP A 29 23.20 8.89 -12.64
C ASP A 29 23.59 9.86 -11.50
N ILE A 30 22.60 10.57 -10.94
CA ILE A 30 22.81 11.40 -9.76
C ILE A 30 23.12 10.48 -8.57
N PRO A 31 24.27 10.62 -7.89
CA PRO A 31 24.58 9.82 -6.72
C PRO A 31 23.53 10.01 -5.61
N HIS A 32 23.40 9.02 -4.72
CA HIS A 32 22.55 9.18 -3.55
C HIS A 32 23.08 10.32 -2.65
N GLY A 33 22.15 11.05 -2.03
CA GLY A 33 22.47 12.18 -1.16
C GLY A 33 21.40 13.25 -1.14
N THR A 34 21.62 14.26 -0.35
CA THR A 34 20.78 15.45 -0.30
C THR A 34 21.34 16.52 -1.24
N TYR A 35 20.50 17.02 -2.12
CA TYR A 35 20.84 18.05 -3.10
C TYR A 35 19.97 19.27 -2.85
N TYR A 36 20.60 20.43 -2.99
CA TYR A 36 19.91 21.71 -2.92
C TYR A 36 19.89 22.31 -4.32
N TRP A 37 18.76 22.82 -4.77
CA TRP A 37 18.62 23.35 -6.10
C TRP A 37 17.88 24.68 -6.11
N ALA A 38 18.27 25.51 -7.03
CA ALA A 38 17.59 26.77 -7.34
C ALA A 38 17.70 27.03 -8.83
N VAL A 39 16.81 27.84 -9.37
CA VAL A 39 16.79 28.22 -10.78
C VAL A 39 16.91 29.73 -10.94
N GLN A 40 17.53 30.14 -12.05
CA GLN A 40 17.69 31.50 -12.45
C GLN A 40 17.38 31.60 -13.94
N ALA A 41 16.57 32.56 -14.34
CA ALA A 41 16.33 32.84 -15.74
C ALA A 41 17.45 33.73 -16.33
N VAL A 42 17.77 33.47 -17.60
CA VAL A 42 18.74 34.26 -18.36
C VAL A 42 18.08 34.69 -19.66
N ASP A 43 18.07 35.98 -19.96
CA ASP A 43 17.52 36.48 -21.22
C ASP A 43 18.49 36.35 -22.39
N GLY A 44 18.04 36.70 -23.60
CA GLY A 44 18.87 36.63 -24.81
C GLY A 44 20.04 37.60 -24.86
N SER A 45 20.10 38.58 -23.96
CA SER A 45 21.18 39.55 -23.80
C SER A 45 22.15 39.18 -22.65
N GLY A 46 21.87 38.09 -21.94
CA GLY A 46 22.69 37.63 -20.84
C GLY A 46 22.34 38.25 -19.48
N ASN A 47 21.25 39.01 -19.36
CA ASN A 47 20.78 39.47 -18.06
C ASN A 47 20.13 38.32 -17.28
N THR A 48 20.32 38.32 -15.98
CA THR A 48 19.84 37.27 -15.09
C THR A 48 18.75 37.79 -14.18
N SER A 49 17.74 36.94 -13.90
CA SER A 49 16.79 37.17 -12.79
C SER A 49 17.47 36.96 -11.44
N GLU A 50 16.79 37.31 -10.37
CA GLU A 50 17.13 36.79 -9.06
C GLU A 50 17.00 35.25 -9.06
N TRP A 51 17.71 34.57 -8.16
CA TRP A 51 17.55 33.15 -7.95
C TRP A 51 16.17 32.85 -7.35
N SER A 52 15.60 31.71 -7.73
CA SER A 52 14.44 31.17 -7.01
C SER A 52 14.83 30.87 -5.54
N GLN A 53 13.84 30.69 -4.71
CA GLN A 53 14.06 30.07 -3.41
C GLN A 53 14.72 28.71 -3.61
N GLU A 54 15.66 28.38 -2.72
CA GLU A 54 16.30 27.07 -2.68
C GLU A 54 15.31 26.00 -2.22
N ASP A 55 15.32 24.86 -2.89
CA ASP A 55 14.54 23.68 -2.52
C ASP A 55 15.45 22.46 -2.40
N THR A 56 14.97 21.41 -1.77
CA THR A 56 15.76 20.23 -1.43
C THR A 56 15.26 18.99 -2.16
N LEU A 57 16.18 18.22 -2.74
CA LEU A 57 15.95 16.92 -3.34
C LEU A 57 16.79 15.88 -2.61
N PHE A 58 16.16 14.85 -2.07
CA PHE A 58 16.85 13.71 -1.50
C PHE A 58 16.81 12.51 -2.46
N ILE A 59 18.00 12.04 -2.85
CA ILE A 59 18.18 10.82 -3.66
C ILE A 59 18.54 9.68 -2.72
N ALA A 60 17.59 8.79 -2.47
CA ALA A 60 17.76 7.64 -1.60
C ALA A 60 18.65 6.57 -2.27
N ARG A 61 19.43 5.87 -1.48
CA ARG A 61 20.11 4.63 -1.89
C ARG A 61 19.32 3.45 -1.35
N LEU A 62 18.86 2.59 -2.26
CA LEU A 62 18.33 1.30 -1.85
C LEU A 62 19.49 0.35 -1.51
N VAL A 63 19.50 -0.13 -0.28
CA VAL A 63 20.42 -1.19 0.18
C VAL A 63 19.59 -2.33 0.76
N ALA A 64 20.03 -3.56 0.54
CA ALA A 64 19.39 -4.71 1.15
C ALA A 64 19.48 -4.60 2.67
N SER A 65 18.36 -4.79 3.35
CA SER A 65 18.33 -4.89 4.81
C SER A 65 19.00 -6.20 5.24
N THR A 66 19.69 -6.17 6.39
CA THR A 66 20.22 -7.37 7.03
C THR A 66 19.23 -8.03 7.96
N GLN A 67 18.02 -7.47 8.09
CA GLN A 67 16.96 -8.06 8.90
C GLN A 67 16.43 -9.34 8.24
N SER A 68 16.18 -10.36 9.04
CA SER A 68 15.62 -11.61 8.59
C SER A 68 14.10 -11.58 8.83
N LEU A 69 13.33 -11.32 7.80
CA LEU A 69 11.89 -11.50 7.80
C LEU A 69 11.54 -12.93 7.38
N PRO A 70 10.36 -13.45 7.74
CA PRO A 70 9.91 -14.75 7.27
C PRO A 70 9.91 -14.82 5.75
N GLY A 71 10.55 -15.84 5.19
CA GLY A 71 10.48 -16.12 3.76
C GLY A 71 9.12 -16.72 3.43
N VAL A 72 8.34 -16.04 2.60
CA VAL A 72 6.98 -16.44 2.21
C VAL A 72 6.82 -16.39 0.70
N TYR A 73 5.89 -17.21 0.19
CA TYR A 73 5.40 -17.15 -1.18
C TYR A 73 3.86 -17.07 -1.19
N TYR A 74 3.25 -16.76 -2.33
CA TYR A 74 1.85 -16.38 -2.41
C TYR A 74 1.49 -15.31 -1.36
N SER A 75 2.32 -14.27 -1.32
CA SER A 75 2.35 -13.29 -0.24
C SER A 75 1.83 -11.95 -0.70
N SER A 76 1.34 -11.17 0.26
CA SER A 76 1.10 -9.74 0.16
C SER A 76 1.77 -9.03 1.32
N ALA A 77 2.21 -7.80 1.08
CA ALA A 77 2.81 -6.98 2.12
C ALA A 77 2.36 -5.52 1.96
N GLY A 78 2.14 -4.84 3.06
CA GLY A 78 1.74 -3.43 3.07
C GLY A 78 2.40 -2.66 4.21
N TRP A 79 2.83 -1.44 3.89
CA TRP A 79 3.37 -0.50 4.87
C TRP A 79 2.29 0.45 5.34
N ALA A 80 2.20 0.67 6.64
CA ALA A 80 1.38 1.70 7.26
C ALA A 80 1.87 1.98 8.69
N ASP A 81 1.64 3.16 9.20
CA ASP A 81 1.90 3.53 10.59
C ASP A 81 0.68 3.12 11.43
N TYR A 82 0.54 1.81 11.70
CA TYR A 82 -0.59 1.32 12.49
C TYR A 82 -0.38 1.51 14.00
N SER A 83 0.87 1.64 14.42
CA SER A 83 1.22 1.92 15.82
C SER A 83 1.09 3.39 16.19
N GLU A 84 0.87 4.27 15.19
CA GLU A 84 0.72 5.73 15.34
C GLU A 84 1.95 6.43 15.95
N ASP A 85 3.13 5.88 15.74
CA ASP A 85 4.39 6.45 16.21
C ASP A 85 5.07 7.40 15.19
N GLY A 86 4.49 7.53 14.00
CA GLY A 86 5.00 8.33 12.88
C GLY A 86 5.98 7.59 11.98
N ILE A 87 6.19 6.29 12.19
CA ILE A 87 7.10 5.46 11.41
C ILE A 87 6.32 4.31 10.74
N PRO A 88 6.44 4.09 9.42
CA PRO A 88 5.70 3.01 8.77
C PRO A 88 6.09 1.63 9.29
N ASP A 89 5.09 0.87 9.68
CA ASP A 89 5.13 -0.54 10.09
C ASP A 89 4.83 -1.46 8.92
N LEU A 90 5.00 -2.77 9.09
CA LEU A 90 4.82 -3.75 8.03
C LEU A 90 3.79 -4.81 8.40
N ALA A 91 2.81 -5.04 7.53
CA ALA A 91 2.03 -6.28 7.52
C ALA A 91 2.53 -7.23 6.43
N LEU A 92 2.55 -8.52 6.71
CA LEU A 92 3.00 -9.56 5.80
C LEU A 92 2.08 -10.79 5.89
N THR A 93 1.57 -11.25 4.76
CA THR A 93 0.85 -12.53 4.66
C THR A 93 1.55 -13.48 3.69
N GLY A 94 1.27 -14.77 3.78
CA GLY A 94 1.76 -15.75 2.82
C GLY A 94 1.97 -17.15 3.42
N ILE A 95 2.56 -18.06 2.61
CA ILE A 95 2.96 -19.39 3.04
C ILE A 95 4.47 -19.44 3.24
N THR A 96 4.91 -19.93 4.39
CA THR A 96 6.32 -20.21 4.67
C THR A 96 6.80 -21.46 3.92
N PHE A 97 8.11 -21.63 3.83
CA PHE A 97 8.71 -22.85 3.24
C PHE A 97 8.27 -24.15 3.94
N SER A 98 7.90 -24.09 5.21
CA SER A 98 7.35 -25.25 5.95
C SER A 98 5.89 -25.58 5.62
N GLY A 99 5.22 -24.76 4.80
CA GLY A 99 3.81 -24.93 4.45
C GLY A 99 2.83 -24.29 5.42
N ALA A 100 3.30 -23.56 6.42
CA ALA A 100 2.42 -22.83 7.33
C ALA A 100 2.01 -21.50 6.69
N SER A 101 0.70 -21.18 6.68
CA SER A 101 0.21 -19.84 6.38
C SER A 101 0.48 -18.91 7.56
N ILE A 102 0.83 -17.68 7.25
CA ILE A 102 1.04 -16.63 8.26
C ILE A 102 0.38 -15.33 7.83
N THR A 103 -0.09 -14.58 8.80
CA THR A 103 -0.29 -13.14 8.74
C THR A 103 0.38 -12.56 9.96
N THR A 104 1.28 -11.62 9.76
CA THR A 104 2.12 -11.09 10.85
C THR A 104 2.30 -9.59 10.67
N LEU A 105 2.15 -8.86 11.76
CA LEU A 105 2.49 -7.46 11.84
C LEU A 105 3.88 -7.29 12.45
N PHE A 106 4.58 -6.25 12.02
CA PHE A 106 5.88 -5.87 12.54
C PHE A 106 5.89 -4.38 12.82
N GLU A 107 6.13 -4.02 14.05
CA GLU A 107 6.41 -2.65 14.44
C GLU A 107 7.82 -2.24 14.00
N ASN A 108 7.93 -1.02 13.49
CA ASN A 108 9.17 -0.45 13.02
C ASN A 108 9.72 0.58 14.00
N SER A 109 10.77 0.24 14.70
CA SER A 109 11.45 1.16 15.59
C SER A 109 12.78 1.63 14.97
N GLY A 110 12.72 2.77 14.26
CA GLY A 110 13.91 3.38 13.66
C GLY A 110 14.62 2.55 12.58
N GLY A 111 13.85 1.75 11.81
CA GLY A 111 14.34 0.86 10.78
C GLY A 111 14.56 -0.58 11.24
N LEU A 112 14.25 -0.90 12.49
CA LEU A 112 14.27 -2.27 13.02
C LEU A 112 12.83 -2.77 13.15
N LEU A 113 12.48 -3.79 12.37
CA LEU A 113 11.19 -4.46 12.42
C LEU A 113 11.17 -5.53 13.49
N SER A 114 10.25 -5.44 14.42
CA SER A 114 9.99 -6.40 15.49
C SER A 114 8.60 -6.97 15.35
N GLN A 115 8.47 -8.30 15.37
CA GLN A 115 7.16 -8.93 15.25
C GLN A 115 6.26 -8.53 16.42
N ASP A 116 5.08 -8.03 16.09
CA ASP A 116 4.02 -7.79 17.06
C ASP A 116 3.28 -9.11 17.34
N LEU A 117 3.47 -9.65 18.55
CA LEU A 117 2.86 -10.90 19.01
C LEU A 117 1.55 -10.66 19.76
N THR A 118 1.11 -9.42 19.89
CA THR A 118 -0.12 -9.07 20.63
C THR A 118 -1.35 -9.18 19.74
N GLN A 119 -1.19 -9.08 18.43
CA GLN A 119 -2.27 -9.12 17.46
C GLN A 119 -2.69 -10.57 17.13
N ASN A 120 -3.99 -10.80 17.11
CA ASN A 120 -4.57 -12.09 16.75
C ASN A 120 -5.31 -11.98 15.41
N ILE A 121 -4.57 -12.13 14.33
CA ILE A 121 -5.06 -12.00 12.96
C ILE A 121 -5.01 -13.37 12.28
N ASP A 122 -6.05 -13.70 11.53
CA ASP A 122 -6.11 -14.96 10.78
C ASP A 122 -4.99 -15.05 9.73
N ALA A 123 -4.43 -16.23 9.61
CA ALA A 123 -3.39 -16.50 8.63
C ALA A 123 -3.98 -16.80 7.26
N VAL A 124 -3.69 -15.99 6.26
CA VAL A 124 -4.13 -16.16 4.86
C VAL A 124 -2.95 -16.14 3.89
N PHE A 125 -3.18 -16.66 2.68
CA PHE A 125 -2.22 -16.57 1.58
C PHE A 125 -2.92 -16.51 0.24
N GLY A 126 -2.19 -16.14 -0.81
CA GLY A 126 -2.69 -16.09 -2.18
C GLY A 126 -3.67 -14.98 -2.46
N GLY A 127 -3.74 -13.99 -1.59
CA GLY A 127 -4.60 -12.83 -1.70
C GLY A 127 -3.86 -11.52 -1.55
N HIS A 128 -4.58 -10.52 -1.11
CA HIS A 128 -4.09 -9.16 -0.94
C HIS A 128 -4.41 -8.68 0.48
N LEU A 129 -3.59 -7.78 1.01
CA LEU A 129 -3.89 -7.03 2.23
C LEU A 129 -3.83 -5.53 1.93
N SER A 130 -4.64 -4.76 2.62
CA SER A 130 -4.58 -3.31 2.60
C SER A 130 -4.91 -2.69 3.94
N TRP A 131 -4.29 -1.55 4.17
CA TRP A 131 -4.56 -0.65 5.28
C TRP A 131 -5.54 0.42 4.82
N VAL A 132 -6.55 0.68 5.61
CA VAL A 132 -7.62 1.61 5.28
C VAL A 132 -8.35 1.99 6.55
N ASP A 133 -8.74 3.24 6.69
CA ASP A 133 -9.69 3.67 7.72
C ASP A 133 -11.11 3.56 7.12
N TYR A 134 -11.69 2.34 7.13
CA TYR A 134 -13.05 2.15 6.59
C TYR A 134 -14.13 2.44 7.62
N THR A 135 -13.75 2.48 8.90
CA THR A 135 -14.67 2.83 9.99
C THR A 135 -14.82 4.33 10.17
N ASN A 136 -13.96 5.14 9.52
CA ASN A 136 -13.89 6.60 9.65
C ASN A 136 -13.66 7.09 11.09
N ASP A 137 -12.94 6.30 11.89
CA ASP A 137 -12.62 6.65 13.28
C ASP A 137 -11.26 7.34 13.45
N GLY A 138 -10.49 7.44 12.37
CA GLY A 138 -9.18 8.06 12.30
C GLY A 138 -8.03 7.10 12.54
N HIS A 139 -8.30 5.81 12.77
CA HIS A 139 -7.31 4.76 12.90
C HIS A 139 -7.26 3.89 11.64
N LEU A 140 -6.11 3.27 11.36
CA LEU A 140 -6.00 2.38 10.22
C LEU A 140 -6.53 0.98 10.57
N ASP A 141 -7.55 0.56 9.84
CA ASP A 141 -8.07 -0.79 9.87
C ASP A 141 -7.26 -1.69 8.90
N LEU A 142 -7.38 -2.99 9.06
CA LEU A 142 -6.72 -3.96 8.20
C LEU A 142 -7.75 -4.80 7.45
N THR A 143 -7.64 -4.84 6.14
CA THR A 143 -8.45 -5.74 5.32
C THR A 143 -7.57 -6.69 4.55
N MET A 144 -8.00 -7.92 4.45
CA MET A 144 -7.29 -8.93 3.69
C MET A 144 -8.24 -9.95 3.09
N ASN A 145 -7.92 -10.39 1.90
CA ASN A 145 -8.53 -11.55 1.30
C ASN A 145 -7.48 -12.63 1.04
N GLY A 146 -7.92 -13.85 0.86
CA GLY A 146 -7.02 -14.96 0.58
C GLY A 146 -7.58 -16.30 1.02
N PHE A 147 -6.74 -17.33 0.89
CA PHE A 147 -7.08 -18.67 1.31
C PHE A 147 -6.67 -18.89 2.76
N LYS A 148 -7.63 -19.28 3.59
CA LYS A 148 -7.47 -19.60 5.00
C LYS A 148 -7.50 -21.11 5.17
N ILE A 149 -6.45 -21.68 5.74
CA ILE A 149 -6.39 -23.13 6.03
C ILE A 149 -7.19 -23.43 7.31
N LEU A 150 -8.12 -24.37 7.21
CA LEU A 150 -8.91 -24.88 8.31
C LEU A 150 -8.52 -26.34 8.59
N ASN A 151 -8.95 -26.90 9.73
CA ASN A 151 -8.61 -28.26 10.17
C ASN A 151 -9.00 -29.37 9.17
N PHE A 152 -10.01 -29.14 8.31
CA PHE A 152 -10.52 -30.13 7.36
C PHE A 152 -10.62 -29.57 5.93
N GLY A 153 -9.71 -28.66 5.56
CA GLY A 153 -9.71 -28.04 4.25
C GLY A 153 -9.30 -26.58 4.35
N GLY A 154 -9.89 -25.73 3.54
CA GLY A 154 -9.67 -24.30 3.59
C GLY A 154 -10.75 -23.57 2.83
N VAL A 155 -10.88 -22.30 3.11
CA VAL A 155 -11.86 -21.41 2.48
C VAL A 155 -11.16 -20.17 1.94
N PHE A 156 -11.70 -19.61 0.87
CA PHE A 156 -11.39 -18.24 0.50
C PHE A 156 -12.23 -17.33 1.38
N SER A 157 -11.62 -16.30 1.94
CA SER A 157 -12.30 -15.33 2.79
C SER A 157 -11.80 -13.94 2.50
N THR A 158 -12.67 -12.98 2.72
CA THR A 158 -12.30 -11.58 2.88
C THR A 158 -12.62 -11.21 4.32
N SER A 159 -11.60 -10.82 5.05
CA SER A 159 -11.69 -10.51 6.47
C SER A 159 -11.38 -9.03 6.70
N PHE A 160 -12.17 -8.43 7.54
CA PHE A 160 -12.05 -7.06 7.98
C PHE A 160 -11.69 -7.06 9.46
N TYR A 161 -10.70 -6.27 9.82
CA TYR A 161 -10.27 -6.07 11.19
C TYR A 161 -10.24 -4.59 11.48
N LYS A 162 -11.04 -4.15 12.42
CA LYS A 162 -11.04 -2.77 12.89
C LYS A 162 -10.09 -2.60 14.06
N TRP A 163 -9.52 -1.41 14.15
CA TRP A 163 -8.66 -1.04 15.26
C TRP A 163 -9.49 -0.64 16.48
N GLU A 164 -9.35 -1.34 17.60
CA GLU A 164 -10.03 -1.04 18.85
C GLU A 164 -9.05 -1.20 20.03
N ASP A 165 -8.85 -0.15 20.82
CA ASP A 165 -8.06 -0.16 22.07
C ASP A 165 -6.66 -0.80 21.94
N GLY A 166 -5.97 -0.62 20.81
CA GLY A 166 -4.63 -1.17 20.57
C GLY A 166 -4.59 -2.55 19.94
N TYR A 167 -5.74 -3.06 19.48
CA TYR A 167 -5.83 -4.40 18.88
C TYR A 167 -6.66 -4.39 17.60
N TYR A 168 -6.30 -5.29 16.68
CA TYR A 168 -7.14 -5.60 15.53
C TYR A 168 -8.21 -6.61 15.91
N VAL A 169 -9.45 -6.15 15.91
CA VAL A 169 -10.62 -6.97 16.26
C VAL A 169 -11.37 -7.37 14.99
N PRO A 170 -11.69 -8.67 14.79
CA PRO A 170 -12.45 -9.08 13.62
C PRO A 170 -13.81 -8.37 13.55
N ASP A 171 -14.09 -7.74 12.43
CA ASP A 171 -15.39 -7.15 12.16
C ASP A 171 -16.30 -8.15 11.43
N LEU A 172 -17.00 -8.95 12.21
CA LEU A 172 -17.89 -10.00 11.68
C LEU A 172 -19.11 -9.45 10.93
N ALA A 173 -19.43 -8.16 11.11
CA ALA A 173 -20.54 -7.53 10.39
C ALA A 173 -20.18 -7.21 8.94
N SER A 174 -18.88 -6.97 8.70
CA SER A 174 -18.31 -6.69 7.37
C SER A 174 -17.60 -7.90 6.77
N GLU A 175 -17.51 -9.03 7.48
CA GLU A 175 -16.87 -10.22 6.94
C GLU A 175 -17.63 -10.76 5.73
N ILE A 176 -16.99 -10.72 4.58
CA ILE A 176 -17.55 -11.21 3.33
C ILE A 176 -17.21 -12.68 3.20
N HIS A 177 -18.16 -13.54 3.52
CA HIS A 177 -18.03 -14.96 3.29
C HIS A 177 -18.39 -15.26 1.83
N THR A 178 -17.46 -15.90 1.15
CA THR A 178 -17.68 -16.40 -0.22
C THR A 178 -18.40 -17.74 -0.26
N ASP A 179 -18.91 -18.21 0.88
CA ASP A 179 -19.69 -19.45 1.03
C ASP A 179 -21.16 -19.08 1.21
N GLU A 180 -21.86 -18.75 0.10
CA GLU A 180 -23.28 -18.35 0.11
C GLU A 180 -24.23 -19.45 0.60
N ASN A 181 -23.82 -20.70 0.58
CA ASN A 181 -24.64 -21.84 0.96
C ASN A 181 -24.25 -22.50 2.27
N TYR A 182 -23.22 -21.97 2.95
CA TYR A 182 -22.72 -22.45 4.25
C TYR A 182 -22.31 -23.95 4.26
N ASP A 183 -21.85 -24.47 3.14
CA ASP A 183 -21.42 -25.87 3.03
C ASP A 183 -19.94 -26.07 3.40
N GLY A 184 -19.24 -25.02 3.77
CA GLY A 184 -17.82 -25.01 4.12
C GLY A 184 -16.89 -25.05 2.93
N ILE A 185 -17.42 -24.80 1.73
CA ILE A 185 -16.68 -24.69 0.48
C ILE A 185 -16.88 -23.26 -0.02
N GLY A 186 -15.85 -22.44 0.03
CA GLY A 186 -15.95 -21.07 -0.46
C GLY A 186 -16.45 -21.03 -1.91
N ASP A 187 -17.50 -20.24 -2.18
CA ASP A 187 -18.15 -20.14 -3.48
C ASP A 187 -17.30 -19.36 -4.51
N TYR A 188 -16.33 -18.61 -4.03
CA TYR A 188 -15.42 -17.84 -4.88
C TYR A 188 -14.02 -18.44 -4.93
N TRP A 189 -13.67 -18.99 -6.08
CA TRP A 189 -12.30 -19.39 -6.38
C TRP A 189 -11.49 -18.19 -6.82
N VAL A 190 -10.58 -17.82 -5.98
CA VAL A 190 -9.60 -16.81 -6.36
C VAL A 190 -8.36 -17.55 -6.84
N ASN A 191 -8.27 -17.81 -8.14
CA ASN A 191 -7.21 -18.60 -8.72
C ASN A 191 -5.89 -17.82 -8.66
N GLY A 192 -4.98 -18.31 -7.88
CA GLY A 192 -3.55 -18.03 -7.78
C GLY A 192 -3.02 -16.74 -8.38
N GLY A 193 -2.89 -15.70 -7.58
CA GLY A 193 -1.87 -14.69 -7.80
C GLY A 193 -2.33 -13.30 -8.18
N VAL A 194 -3.60 -13.00 -8.40
CA VAL A 194 -4.05 -11.63 -8.70
C VAL A 194 -5.44 -11.37 -8.13
N ASN A 195 -5.55 -11.46 -6.83
CA ASN A 195 -6.78 -11.05 -6.17
C ASN A 195 -6.55 -9.68 -5.59
N GLY A 196 -6.78 -8.69 -6.44
CA GLY A 196 -6.82 -7.32 -6.00
C GLY A 196 -8.17 -7.03 -5.39
N HIS A 197 -8.15 -6.42 -4.26
CA HIS A 197 -9.24 -5.58 -3.82
C HIS A 197 -8.75 -4.14 -3.79
N HIS A 198 -9.67 -3.20 -3.90
CA HIS A 198 -9.36 -1.78 -3.84
C HIS A 198 -10.44 -1.04 -3.10
N TRP A 199 -10.07 0.11 -2.58
CA TRP A 199 -10.92 1.02 -1.86
C TRP A 199 -11.11 2.32 -2.62
N GLY A 200 -12.29 2.90 -2.53
CA GLY A 200 -12.60 4.20 -3.12
C GLY A 200 -14.01 4.62 -2.77
N ASP A 201 -14.25 5.90 -2.65
CA ASP A 201 -15.58 6.48 -2.44
C ASP A 201 -16.36 6.40 -3.76
N TYR A 202 -17.10 5.31 -3.96
CA TYR A 202 -17.80 4.97 -5.20
C TYR A 202 -19.06 5.78 -5.41
N ASP A 203 -19.83 5.98 -4.33
CA ASP A 203 -21.10 6.70 -4.38
C ASP A 203 -21.00 8.17 -3.94
N ASN A 204 -19.79 8.60 -3.57
CA ASN A 204 -19.45 9.97 -3.18
C ASN A 204 -20.20 10.44 -1.93
N ASP A 205 -20.37 9.54 -0.96
CA ASP A 205 -20.95 9.84 0.35
C ASP A 205 -19.90 10.20 1.42
N GLY A 206 -18.61 10.00 1.13
CA GLY A 206 -17.47 10.32 1.98
C GLY A 206 -16.88 9.13 2.69
N ASP A 207 -17.52 7.97 2.63
CA ASP A 207 -17.02 6.71 3.17
C ASP A 207 -16.25 5.93 2.09
N LEU A 208 -15.30 5.08 2.49
CA LEU A 208 -14.56 4.26 1.52
C LEU A 208 -15.28 2.95 1.27
N ASP A 209 -15.64 2.73 0.01
CA ASP A 209 -16.26 1.53 -0.50
C ASP A 209 -15.24 0.49 -0.93
N TYR A 210 -15.67 -0.75 -1.08
CA TYR A 210 -14.81 -1.87 -1.38
C TYR A 210 -15.19 -2.55 -2.69
N VAL A 211 -14.20 -2.85 -3.52
CA VAL A 211 -14.37 -3.65 -4.74
C VAL A 211 -13.43 -4.82 -4.73
N GLN A 212 -13.94 -6.00 -5.08
CA GLN A 212 -13.14 -7.21 -5.28
C GLN A 212 -13.53 -7.94 -6.55
N GLY A 213 -12.55 -8.62 -7.15
CA GLY A 213 -12.77 -9.51 -8.28
C GLY A 213 -12.41 -10.95 -7.95
N GLY A 214 -13.14 -11.90 -8.49
CA GLY A 214 -12.89 -13.31 -8.22
C GLY A 214 -13.65 -14.27 -9.13
N PHE A 215 -13.62 -15.56 -8.77
CA PHE A 215 -14.37 -16.63 -9.41
C PHE A 215 -15.13 -17.38 -8.32
N ASP A 216 -16.34 -17.80 -8.64
CA ASP A 216 -17.07 -18.73 -7.80
C ASP A 216 -16.67 -20.20 -8.02
N ASN A 217 -17.25 -21.12 -7.28
CA ASN A 217 -17.03 -22.55 -7.41
C ASN A 217 -17.44 -23.12 -8.78
N TYR A 218 -18.21 -22.37 -9.55
CA TYR A 218 -18.62 -22.73 -10.92
C TYR A 218 -17.75 -22.09 -11.98
N TYR A 219 -16.63 -21.45 -11.60
CA TYR A 219 -15.73 -20.69 -12.48
C TYR A 219 -16.40 -19.49 -13.16
N ALA A 220 -17.54 -19.04 -12.66
CA ALA A 220 -18.08 -17.75 -13.07
C ALA A 220 -17.22 -16.63 -12.53
N ARG A 221 -17.05 -15.57 -13.32
CA ARG A 221 -16.25 -14.41 -12.95
C ARG A 221 -17.15 -13.40 -12.30
N HIS A 222 -16.70 -12.89 -11.16
CA HIS A 222 -17.39 -11.86 -10.40
C HIS A 222 -16.51 -10.62 -10.29
N LEU A 223 -17.14 -9.48 -10.29
CA LEU A 223 -16.59 -8.21 -9.86
C LEU A 223 -17.68 -7.58 -8.98
N ASP A 224 -17.46 -7.60 -7.69
CA ASP A 224 -18.44 -7.18 -6.71
C ASP A 224 -18.02 -5.85 -6.10
N ILE A 225 -18.98 -4.95 -5.97
CA ILE A 225 -18.83 -3.67 -5.30
C ILE A 225 -19.64 -3.75 -4.00
N PHE A 226 -19.04 -3.33 -2.92
CA PHE A 226 -19.66 -3.23 -1.62
C PHE A 226 -19.59 -1.78 -1.19
N TYR A 227 -20.75 -1.16 -0.97
CA TYR A 227 -20.80 0.16 -0.39
C TYR A 227 -20.70 0.08 1.14
N ASN A 228 -20.08 1.10 1.70
CA ASN A 228 -19.86 1.23 3.13
C ASN A 228 -21.04 1.99 3.73
N ASP A 229 -21.81 1.33 4.58
CA ASP A 229 -22.89 1.98 5.32
C ASP A 229 -22.45 2.17 6.78
N ASN A 230 -21.73 3.26 7.05
CA ASN A 230 -21.20 3.63 8.36
C ASN A 230 -20.34 2.52 9.00
N GLY A 231 -19.35 2.01 8.28
CA GLY A 231 -18.44 0.97 8.74
C GLY A 231 -18.93 -0.46 8.51
N VAL A 232 -20.05 -0.64 7.79
CA VAL A 232 -20.58 -1.97 7.46
C VAL A 232 -20.65 -2.15 5.95
N MET A 233 -19.92 -3.13 5.41
CA MET A 233 -19.90 -3.43 3.97
C MET A 233 -21.18 -4.12 3.54
N ARG A 234 -21.81 -3.62 2.48
CA ARG A 234 -23.03 -4.16 1.88
C ARG A 234 -22.87 -4.32 0.37
N LEU A 235 -23.23 -5.50 -0.14
CA LEU A 235 -23.19 -5.75 -1.58
C LEU A 235 -24.12 -4.79 -2.34
N ASP A 236 -23.58 -4.13 -3.36
CA ASP A 236 -24.34 -3.33 -4.31
C ASP A 236 -25.01 -4.28 -5.33
N THR A 237 -26.35 -4.38 -5.32
CA THR A 237 -27.13 -5.37 -6.09
C THR A 237 -27.85 -4.77 -7.29
#